data_b8cbbd0e536c9d734d6368f40a173ee6
#
_entry.id   b8cbbd0e536c9d734d6368f40a173ee6
#
_cell.length_a   1.000
_cell.length_b   1.000
_cell.length_c   1.000
_cell.angle_alpha   90.00
_cell.angle_beta   90.00
_cell.angle_gamma   90.00
#
_symmetry.space_group_name_H-M   'P 1'
#
loop_
_entity.id
_entity.type
_entity.pdbx_description
1 polymer ?
#
loop_
_entity_poly.entity_id
_entity_poly.type
_entity_poly.pdbx_seq_one_letter_code
_entity_poly.pdbx_strand_id
1 'polypeptide(L)'
;ELRRTKIRVCLSYPEEKEDSVTSAVIEFEWPVPQKVNRMLLQEYIPLGQRVQSFVVEYNKEGEWLPVKLNEETTTIGYKRLLRFETVTTDKLRVNFEKSRACLCINNIEAYYAGETLDVFTAKAEELKTYPFTLPKVDEAEAGKCADKDAATTCFVDGNTLLMDLGTEQTVSSFHYLPDQSEYNKGLIAAYEISVGTEAGAVNQVVSSGEFSNIKNNPILQSVYFSPVTARYVLLKAVRMVENDGPMGFAELGVQ
;
A
#
# COMPACT_ATOMS: atom_id res chain seq x y z
N GLU A 1 -7.54 8.48 7.64
CA GLU A 1 -8.39 9.31 6.76
C GLU A 1 -7.50 10.19 5.90
N LEU A 2 -7.47 9.93 4.59
CA LEU A 2 -6.73 10.73 3.62
C LEU A 2 -7.44 12.09 3.46
N ARG A 3 -6.93 13.13 4.10
CA ARG A 3 -7.40 14.49 3.82
C ARG A 3 -6.75 14.97 2.52
N ARG A 4 -7.59 15.16 1.51
CA ARG A 4 -7.21 15.59 0.16
C ARG A 4 -7.49 17.08 0.04
N THR A 5 -6.45 17.89 -0.16
CA THR A 5 -6.61 19.25 -0.67
C THR A 5 -6.24 19.23 -2.14
N LYS A 6 -7.23 19.30 -3.02
CA LYS A 6 -7.02 19.33 -4.46
C LYS A 6 -7.03 20.77 -4.93
N ILE A 7 -5.92 21.24 -5.47
CA ILE A 7 -5.86 22.51 -6.17
C ILE A 7 -5.51 22.22 -7.62
N ARG A 8 -6.43 22.55 -8.50
CA ARG A 8 -6.22 22.46 -9.94
C ARG A 8 -5.72 23.81 -10.41
N VAL A 9 -4.43 23.94 -10.67
CA VAL A 9 -3.87 25.11 -11.32
C VAL A 9 -3.76 24.80 -12.81
N CYS A 10 -4.77 25.22 -13.58
CA CYS A 10 -4.59 25.41 -15.00
C CYS A 10 -3.88 26.74 -15.18
N LEU A 11 -2.58 26.71 -15.43
CA LEU A 11 -1.95 27.83 -16.11
C LEU A 11 -2.57 27.83 -17.51
N SER A 12 -3.42 28.83 -17.77
CA SER A 12 -4.07 29.03 -19.06
C SER A 12 -3.03 29.00 -20.17
N TYR A 13 -3.39 28.34 -21.28
CA TYR A 13 -2.72 28.49 -22.57
C TYR A 13 -2.53 29.98 -22.84
N PRO A 14 -1.33 30.47 -23.09
CA PRO A 14 -1.20 31.76 -23.73
C PRO A 14 -1.59 31.58 -25.18
N GLU A 15 -2.74 32.11 -25.55
CA GLU A 15 -2.95 32.49 -26.94
C GLU A 15 -1.91 33.56 -27.27
N GLU A 16 -1.03 33.23 -28.20
CA GLU A 16 -0.05 34.06 -28.88
C GLU A 16 1.10 34.67 -28.06
N LYS A 17 2.30 34.16 -28.38
CA LYS A 17 3.59 34.85 -28.31
C LYS A 17 3.96 35.49 -26.95
N GLU A 18 4.51 34.73 -26.10
CA GLU A 18 5.86 35.04 -25.61
C GLU A 18 6.47 33.77 -25.04
N ASP A 19 7.55 33.42 -25.68
CA ASP A 19 8.43 32.36 -25.27
C ASP A 19 8.74 32.46 -23.78
N SER A 20 8.49 31.32 -23.11
CA SER A 20 9.38 30.87 -22.08
C SER A 20 9.19 31.40 -20.66
N VAL A 21 8.05 31.20 -20.04
CA VAL A 21 8.07 31.02 -18.59
C VAL A 21 8.70 29.67 -18.29
N THR A 22 10.02 29.65 -18.13
CA THR A 22 10.80 28.44 -17.84
C THR A 22 11.01 28.20 -16.35
N SER A 23 10.58 29.15 -15.52
CA SER A 23 10.58 29.08 -14.06
C SER A 23 9.33 29.75 -13.49
N ALA A 24 8.78 29.20 -12.42
CA ALA A 24 7.60 29.74 -11.74
C ALA A 24 7.51 29.21 -10.31
N VAL A 25 6.81 29.94 -9.46
CA VAL A 25 6.46 29.51 -8.11
C VAL A 25 4.95 29.36 -8.01
N ILE A 26 4.50 28.20 -7.55
CA ILE A 26 3.09 27.95 -7.27
C ILE A 26 2.93 27.77 -5.77
N GLU A 27 2.17 28.66 -5.15
CA GLU A 27 1.94 28.68 -3.70
C GLU A 27 0.54 28.18 -3.35
N PHE A 28 0.44 27.48 -2.23
CA PHE A 28 -0.77 27.01 -1.60
C PHE A 28 -0.88 27.65 -0.23
N GLU A 29 -2.06 28.15 0.09
CA GLU A 29 -2.35 28.73 1.40
C GLU A 29 -3.63 28.10 1.97
N TRP A 30 -3.59 27.74 3.24
CA TRP A 30 -4.71 27.21 3.99
C TRP A 30 -5.09 28.15 5.14
N PRO A 31 -6.40 28.28 5.44
CA PRO A 31 -6.86 29.12 6.54
C PRO A 31 -6.31 28.72 7.92
N VAL A 32 -5.93 27.45 8.06
CA VAL A 32 -5.34 26.88 9.27
C VAL A 32 -4.21 25.93 8.87
N PRO A 33 -3.15 25.80 9.69
CA PRO A 33 -2.06 24.91 9.41
C PRO A 33 -2.53 23.47 9.17
N GLN A 34 -2.02 22.83 8.14
CA GLN A 34 -2.29 21.46 7.75
C GLN A 34 -1.02 20.61 7.88
N LYS A 35 -1.21 19.32 8.21
CA LYS A 35 -0.15 18.32 8.10
C LYS A 35 -0.04 17.88 6.65
N VAL A 36 1.17 17.87 6.10
CA VAL A 36 1.46 17.42 4.73
C VAL A 36 2.73 16.58 4.75
N ASN A 37 2.72 15.47 4.03
CA ASN A 37 3.90 14.60 3.87
C ASN A 37 3.93 13.86 2.53
N ARG A 38 3.00 14.17 1.63
CA ARG A 38 2.94 13.62 0.26
C ARG A 38 2.52 14.72 -0.70
N MET A 39 3.11 14.69 -1.89
CA MET A 39 2.71 15.58 -2.97
C MET A 39 2.62 14.80 -4.28
N LEU A 40 1.63 15.13 -5.09
CA LEU A 40 1.48 14.65 -6.45
C LEU A 40 1.69 15.82 -7.41
N LEU A 41 2.58 15.63 -8.39
CA LEU A 41 2.86 16.57 -9.47
C LEU A 41 2.60 15.89 -10.82
N GLN A 42 2.03 16.62 -11.77
CA GLN A 42 1.81 16.13 -13.13
C GLN A 42 2.09 17.23 -14.13
N GLU A 43 2.90 16.95 -15.16
CA GLU A 43 3.02 17.79 -16.34
C GLU A 43 1.92 17.47 -17.34
N TYR A 44 1.60 18.43 -18.21
CA TYR A 44 0.72 18.20 -19.35
C TYR A 44 1.49 17.52 -20.50
N ILE A 45 1.58 16.21 -20.42
CA ILE A 45 2.41 15.36 -21.29
C ILE A 45 2.12 15.46 -22.79
N PRO A 46 0.89 15.78 -23.26
CA PRO A 46 0.69 16.00 -24.70
C PRO A 46 1.63 17.06 -25.31
N LEU A 47 2.16 17.99 -24.50
CA LEU A 47 3.17 18.97 -24.90
C LEU A 47 4.61 18.55 -24.56
N GLY A 48 4.80 17.34 -24.07
CA GLY A 48 6.10 16.78 -23.67
C GLY A 48 6.49 17.09 -22.24
N GLN A 49 7.47 16.32 -21.76
CA GLN A 49 8.09 16.51 -20.46
C GLN A 49 9.09 17.67 -20.51
N ARG A 50 8.95 18.67 -19.66
CA ARG A 50 9.69 19.93 -19.74
C ARG A 50 10.45 20.29 -18.49
N VAL A 51 9.91 20.01 -17.31
CA VAL A 51 10.55 20.33 -16.01
C VAL A 51 11.89 19.64 -15.89
N GLN A 52 12.93 20.41 -15.54
CA GLN A 52 14.30 19.94 -15.33
C GLN A 52 14.75 20.02 -13.88
N SER A 53 14.25 21.00 -13.11
CA SER A 53 14.45 21.06 -11.67
C SER A 53 13.32 21.82 -10.98
N PHE A 54 13.01 21.40 -9.77
CA PHE A 54 12.03 22.04 -8.91
C PHE A 54 12.38 21.78 -7.43
N VAL A 55 11.86 22.63 -6.54
CA VAL A 55 11.97 22.45 -5.09
C VAL A 55 10.58 22.56 -4.47
N VAL A 56 10.30 21.75 -3.48
CA VAL A 56 9.09 21.85 -2.64
C VAL A 56 9.49 22.48 -1.32
N GLU A 57 8.81 23.54 -0.92
CA GLU A 57 9.10 24.27 0.29
C GLU A 57 7.84 24.53 1.10
N TYR A 58 7.98 24.58 2.42
CA TYR A 58 6.93 24.94 3.35
C TYR A 58 7.29 26.20 4.14
N ASN A 59 6.29 26.97 4.54
CA ASN A 59 6.49 28.13 5.36
C ASN A 59 6.54 27.74 6.84
N LYS A 60 7.56 28.20 7.54
CA LYS A 60 7.68 28.09 8.98
C LYS A 60 7.99 29.46 9.56
N GLU A 61 7.02 30.05 10.26
CA GLU A 61 7.19 31.34 10.93
C GLU A 61 7.65 32.49 9.99
N GLY A 62 7.23 32.47 8.72
CA GLY A 62 7.58 33.44 7.71
C GLY A 62 8.80 33.09 6.86
N GLU A 63 9.52 32.03 7.17
CA GLU A 63 10.66 31.52 6.42
C GLU A 63 10.27 30.33 5.54
N TRP A 64 10.77 30.29 4.31
CA TRP A 64 10.58 29.16 3.39
C TRP A 64 11.71 28.15 3.54
N LEU A 65 11.37 26.95 3.94
CA LEU A 65 12.27 25.83 4.14
C LEU A 65 11.97 24.71 3.16
N PRO A 66 12.99 24.07 2.54
CA PRO A 66 12.76 22.93 1.69
C PRO A 66 12.27 21.73 2.50
N VAL A 67 11.34 20.98 1.94
CA VAL A 67 10.96 19.68 2.52
C VAL A 67 12.10 18.68 2.31
N LYS A 68 12.30 17.79 3.28
CA LYS A 68 13.37 16.80 3.22
C LYS A 68 12.91 15.61 2.36
N LEU A 69 13.42 15.54 1.14
CA LEU A 69 13.23 14.46 0.19
C LEU A 69 14.44 13.53 0.20
N ASN A 70 14.19 12.24 -0.06
CA ASN A 70 15.25 11.24 -0.24
C ASN A 70 15.59 11.02 -1.73
N GLU A 71 15.03 11.85 -2.61
CA GLU A 71 15.14 11.74 -4.05
C GLU A 71 15.42 13.10 -4.70
N GLU A 72 16.06 13.07 -5.88
CA GLU A 72 16.31 14.28 -6.66
C GLU A 72 15.02 14.81 -7.30
N THR A 73 14.87 16.13 -7.34
CA THR A 73 13.73 16.85 -7.92
C THR A 73 14.03 17.36 -9.33
N THR A 74 14.43 16.44 -10.22
CA THR A 74 14.89 16.79 -11.57
C THR A 74 13.78 16.77 -12.61
N THR A 75 12.83 15.86 -12.52
CA THR A 75 11.79 15.66 -13.54
C THR A 75 10.47 15.33 -12.90
N ILE A 76 9.35 15.62 -13.58
CA ILE A 76 8.00 15.30 -13.11
C ILE A 76 7.36 14.24 -14.00
N GLY A 77 7.21 14.52 -15.28
CA GLY A 77 6.57 13.64 -16.24
C GLY A 77 5.06 13.52 -16.07
N TYR A 78 4.51 12.38 -16.52
CA TYR A 78 3.07 12.13 -16.46
C TYR A 78 2.51 12.18 -15.03
N LYS A 79 3.27 11.66 -14.06
CA LYS A 79 2.86 11.65 -12.65
C LYS A 79 4.07 11.38 -11.77
N ARG A 80 4.34 12.28 -10.84
CA ARG A 80 5.34 12.10 -9.81
C ARG A 80 4.72 12.21 -8.43
N LEU A 81 5.01 11.24 -7.59
CA LEU A 81 4.62 11.20 -6.19
C LEU A 81 5.86 11.46 -5.35
N LEU A 82 5.81 12.48 -4.52
CA LEU A 82 6.86 12.81 -3.57
C LEU A 82 6.47 12.38 -2.17
N ARG A 83 7.43 11.86 -1.44
CA ARG A 83 7.31 11.47 -0.04
C ARG A 83 8.34 12.24 0.78
N PHE A 84 7.91 12.89 1.86
CA PHE A 84 8.77 13.64 2.76
C PHE A 84 8.30 13.54 4.21
N GLU A 85 9.15 13.96 5.15
CA GLU A 85 8.80 14.02 6.57
C GLU A 85 7.60 14.93 6.78
N THR A 86 6.70 14.56 7.71
CA THR A 86 5.50 15.35 7.98
C THR A 86 5.85 16.77 8.42
N VAL A 87 5.39 17.76 7.67
CA VAL A 87 5.45 19.16 8.04
C VAL A 87 4.06 19.67 8.41
N THR A 88 3.96 20.59 9.35
CA THR A 88 2.73 21.29 9.69
C THR A 88 2.89 22.74 9.26
N THR A 89 2.08 23.20 8.30
CA THR A 89 2.21 24.53 7.70
C THR A 89 0.86 25.02 7.18
N ASP A 90 0.69 26.32 7.13
CA ASP A 90 -0.41 27.01 6.44
C ASP A 90 -0.07 27.37 4.99
N LYS A 91 1.23 27.30 4.62
CA LYS A 91 1.70 27.64 3.26
C LYS A 91 2.72 26.65 2.75
N LEU A 92 2.48 26.14 1.55
CA LEU A 92 3.37 25.25 0.82
C LEU A 92 3.59 25.85 -0.57
N ARG A 93 4.77 25.66 -1.16
CA ARG A 93 5.01 26.07 -2.54
C ARG A 93 5.84 25.05 -3.30
N VAL A 94 5.66 25.05 -4.62
CA VAL A 94 6.54 24.38 -5.57
C VAL A 94 7.24 25.47 -6.37
N ASN A 95 8.54 25.52 -6.24
CA ASN A 95 9.39 26.40 -7.02
C ASN A 95 9.95 25.61 -8.20
N PHE A 96 9.45 25.87 -9.41
CA PHE A 96 9.97 25.31 -10.66
C PHE A 96 11.14 26.19 -11.10
N GLU A 97 12.35 25.71 -10.87
CA GLU A 97 13.58 26.49 -11.10
C GLU A 97 13.98 26.51 -12.56
N LYS A 98 13.77 25.40 -13.27
CA LYS A 98 14.21 25.23 -14.65
C LYS A 98 13.28 24.30 -15.47
N SER A 99 12.98 24.72 -16.67
CA SER A 99 12.26 23.94 -17.68
C SER A 99 12.90 24.09 -19.06
N ARG A 100 12.78 23.08 -19.92
CA ARG A 100 13.29 23.10 -21.32
C ARG A 100 12.53 24.07 -22.22
N ALA A 101 11.27 24.31 -21.89
CA ALA A 101 10.36 25.19 -22.60
C ALA A 101 9.33 25.71 -21.60
N CYS A 102 8.33 26.44 -22.06
CA CYS A 102 7.22 26.93 -21.26
C CYS A 102 6.69 25.84 -20.30
N LEU A 103 6.55 26.18 -19.02
CA LEU A 103 5.99 25.29 -18.00
C LEU A 103 4.53 24.96 -18.30
N CYS A 104 4.22 23.68 -18.32
CA CYS A 104 2.87 23.16 -18.52
C CYS A 104 2.54 22.16 -17.42
N ILE A 105 2.00 22.64 -16.32
CA ILE A 105 1.63 21.82 -15.18
C ILE A 105 0.13 21.50 -15.23
N ASN A 106 -0.18 20.21 -15.26
CA ASN A 106 -1.56 19.72 -15.34
C ASN A 106 -2.22 19.65 -13.97
N ASN A 107 -1.47 19.20 -12.93
CA ASN A 107 -2.03 18.98 -11.61
C ASN A 107 -0.96 19.03 -10.52
N ILE A 108 -1.32 19.61 -9.38
CA ILE A 108 -0.53 19.56 -8.14
C ILE A 108 -1.50 19.26 -7.00
N GLU A 109 -1.17 18.30 -6.17
CA GLU A 109 -1.99 17.94 -5.01
C GLU A 109 -1.08 17.67 -3.81
N ALA A 110 -1.51 18.13 -2.64
CA ALA A 110 -0.84 17.88 -1.37
C ALA A 110 -1.71 16.98 -0.48
N TYR A 111 -1.07 16.05 0.25
CA TYR A 111 -1.76 15.08 1.08
C TYR A 111 -1.05 14.88 2.41
N TYR A 112 -1.82 14.48 3.39
CA TYR A 112 -1.33 13.88 4.61
C TYR A 112 -1.69 12.39 4.62
N ALA A 113 -0.67 11.54 4.61
CA ALA A 113 -0.79 10.13 4.91
C ALA A 113 -0.42 9.94 6.39
N GLY A 114 -1.38 9.55 7.22
CA GLY A 114 -1.14 9.25 8.63
C GLY A 114 -0.10 8.14 8.81
N GLU A 115 0.53 8.08 9.98
CA GLU A 115 1.57 7.11 10.32
C GLU A 115 1.11 5.65 10.18
N THR A 116 -0.18 5.41 10.24
CA THR A 116 -0.78 4.08 10.03
C THR A 116 -0.63 3.52 8.61
N LEU A 117 -0.19 4.33 7.63
CA LEU A 117 0.15 3.84 6.28
C LEU A 117 1.60 3.39 6.13
N ASP A 118 2.44 3.65 7.11
CA ASP A 118 3.79 3.05 7.20
C ASP A 118 3.75 1.57 7.63
N VAL A 119 2.57 1.03 7.92
CA VAL A 119 2.34 -0.40 8.19
C VAL A 119 2.74 -1.29 7.00
N PHE A 120 2.85 -0.76 5.78
CA PHE A 120 3.38 -1.52 4.64
C PHE A 120 4.90 -1.72 4.64
N THR A 121 5.62 -1.06 5.56
CA THR A 121 7.01 -1.36 5.91
C THR A 121 7.12 -1.87 7.35
N ALA A 122 5.99 -2.06 8.05
CA ALA A 122 5.99 -2.78 9.30
C ALA A 122 6.51 -4.19 9.00
N LYS A 123 7.67 -4.45 9.56
CA LYS A 123 8.33 -5.73 9.57
C LYS A 123 7.30 -6.81 9.85
N ALA A 124 7.34 -7.90 9.11
CA ALA A 124 6.57 -9.12 9.40
C ALA A 124 6.74 -9.60 10.86
N GLU A 125 7.70 -9.04 11.58
CA GLU A 125 8.04 -9.30 12.98
C GLU A 125 7.02 -8.80 14.03
N GLU A 126 6.03 -7.95 13.68
CA GLU A 126 5.10 -7.35 14.64
C GLU A 126 3.62 -7.71 14.46
N LEU A 127 3.28 -8.60 13.56
CA LEU A 127 1.92 -9.14 13.51
C LEU A 127 1.71 -9.97 14.77
N LYS A 128 0.99 -9.42 15.76
CA LYS A 128 0.55 -10.17 16.93
C LYS A 128 -0.54 -11.14 16.49
N THR A 129 -0.13 -12.29 15.97
CA THR A 129 -1.04 -13.36 15.56
C THR A 129 -1.26 -14.34 16.72
N TYR A 130 -2.45 -14.90 16.78
CA TYR A 130 -2.71 -16.02 17.68
C TYR A 130 -1.88 -17.24 17.26
N PRO A 131 -1.37 -18.04 18.22
CA PRO A 131 -0.79 -19.33 17.89
C PRO A 131 -1.87 -20.23 17.28
N PHE A 132 -1.49 -21.04 16.30
CA PHE A 132 -2.40 -21.95 15.65
C PHE A 132 -1.71 -23.28 15.28
N THR A 133 -2.50 -24.29 15.00
CA THR A 133 -2.07 -25.55 14.38
C THR A 133 -2.84 -25.76 13.08
N LEU A 134 -2.31 -26.62 12.21
CA LEU A 134 -2.93 -27.03 10.95
C LEU A 134 -3.29 -28.51 11.03
N PRO A 135 -4.49 -28.88 11.51
CA PRO A 135 -4.83 -30.27 11.87
C PRO A 135 -4.75 -31.30 10.71
N LYS A 136 -4.74 -30.85 9.46
CA LYS A 136 -4.69 -31.68 8.25
C LYS A 136 -3.36 -31.60 7.50
N VAL A 137 -2.38 -30.93 8.07
CA VAL A 137 -1.06 -30.75 7.48
C VAL A 137 -0.02 -31.41 8.36
N ASP A 138 0.99 -32.04 7.77
CA ASP A 138 2.12 -32.59 8.52
C ASP A 138 2.76 -31.53 9.41
N GLU A 139 3.16 -31.87 10.63
CA GLU A 139 3.67 -30.90 11.60
C GLU A 139 4.94 -30.17 11.12
N ALA A 140 5.83 -30.89 10.41
CA ALA A 140 7.03 -30.31 9.86
C ALA A 140 6.73 -29.32 8.71
N GLU A 141 5.72 -29.62 7.89
CA GLU A 141 5.25 -28.69 6.87
C GLU A 141 4.49 -27.50 7.49
N ALA A 142 3.61 -27.74 8.44
CA ALA A 142 2.84 -26.71 9.14
C ALA A 142 3.76 -25.70 9.87
N GLY A 143 4.89 -26.15 10.39
CA GLY A 143 5.89 -25.28 11.03
C GLY A 143 6.42 -24.19 10.12
N LYS A 144 6.55 -24.46 8.81
CA LYS A 144 7.13 -23.52 7.83
C LYS A 144 6.28 -22.27 7.58
N CYS A 145 4.99 -22.30 7.86
CA CYS A 145 4.12 -21.12 7.67
C CYS A 145 3.85 -20.32 8.93
N ALA A 146 4.64 -20.58 9.99
CA ALA A 146 4.54 -19.86 11.26
C ALA A 146 5.92 -19.67 11.95
N ASP A 147 7.02 -19.87 11.21
CA ASP A 147 8.39 -19.80 11.74
C ASP A 147 9.02 -18.39 11.63
N LYS A 148 8.31 -17.46 11.01
CA LYS A 148 8.76 -16.08 10.73
C LYS A 148 9.94 -16.01 9.74
N ASP A 149 10.14 -17.05 8.96
CA ASP A 149 11.14 -17.10 7.90
C ASP A 149 10.45 -17.13 6.53
N ALA A 150 10.33 -15.98 5.88
CA ALA A 150 9.72 -15.87 4.56
C ALA A 150 10.44 -16.69 3.46
N ALA A 151 11.62 -17.23 3.73
CA ALA A 151 12.34 -18.10 2.78
C ALA A 151 11.86 -19.55 2.84
N THR A 152 11.13 -19.95 3.86
CA THR A 152 10.50 -21.26 3.96
C THR A 152 9.06 -21.20 3.45
N THR A 153 8.55 -22.29 2.88
CA THR A 153 7.19 -22.35 2.33
C THR A 153 6.56 -23.69 2.66
N CYS A 154 5.36 -23.63 3.23
CA CYS A 154 4.46 -24.76 3.42
C CYS A 154 3.59 -24.92 2.16
N PHE A 155 3.51 -26.13 1.63
CA PHE A 155 2.61 -26.44 0.53
C PHE A 155 1.48 -27.38 1.00
N VAL A 156 0.25 -26.99 0.69
CA VAL A 156 -0.95 -27.72 1.13
C VAL A 156 -1.79 -28.15 -0.06
N ASP A 157 -1.99 -29.44 -0.20
CA ASP A 157 -2.82 -30.01 -1.26
C ASP A 157 -4.30 -29.67 -1.09
N GLY A 158 -5.00 -29.57 -2.22
CA GLY A 158 -6.41 -29.21 -2.27
C GLY A 158 -6.62 -27.69 -2.24
N ASN A 159 -7.85 -27.29 -1.91
CA ASN A 159 -8.26 -25.89 -1.96
C ASN A 159 -8.76 -25.33 -0.62
N THR A 160 -8.53 -26.03 0.47
CA THR A 160 -8.97 -25.61 1.82
C THR A 160 -7.87 -25.80 2.84
N LEU A 161 -7.70 -24.83 3.73
CA LEU A 161 -6.79 -24.90 4.86
C LEU A 161 -7.55 -24.59 6.14
N LEU A 162 -7.56 -25.53 7.08
CA LEU A 162 -8.16 -25.38 8.41
C LEU A 162 -7.07 -25.00 9.42
N MET A 163 -7.28 -23.91 10.15
CA MET A 163 -6.47 -23.49 11.28
C MET A 163 -7.24 -23.72 12.58
N ASP A 164 -6.60 -24.31 13.59
CA ASP A 164 -7.13 -24.43 14.97
C ASP A 164 -6.32 -23.53 15.91
N LEU A 165 -6.96 -22.54 16.51
CA LEU A 165 -6.37 -21.60 17.45
C LEU A 165 -6.24 -22.18 18.87
N GLY A 166 -6.62 -23.45 19.06
CA GLY A 166 -6.56 -24.14 20.33
C GLY A 166 -7.69 -23.79 21.29
N THR A 167 -8.03 -22.53 21.40
CA THR A 167 -9.14 -21.98 22.22
C THR A 167 -9.91 -20.95 21.43
N GLU A 168 -11.12 -20.62 21.90
CA GLU A 168 -11.89 -19.53 21.32
C GLU A 168 -11.17 -18.19 21.53
N GLN A 169 -11.04 -17.42 20.44
CA GLN A 169 -10.43 -16.11 20.38
C GLN A 169 -11.38 -15.14 19.68
N THR A 170 -11.22 -13.85 19.93
CA THR A 170 -11.87 -12.82 19.12
C THR A 170 -11.00 -12.51 17.92
N VAL A 171 -11.40 -12.99 16.73
CA VAL A 171 -10.65 -12.81 15.49
C VAL A 171 -11.22 -11.67 14.67
N SER A 172 -10.36 -10.87 14.03
CA SER A 172 -10.74 -9.71 13.21
C SER A 172 -9.89 -9.54 11.96
N SER A 173 -8.86 -10.37 11.79
CA SER A 173 -8.03 -10.34 10.58
C SER A 173 -7.42 -11.70 10.26
N PHE A 174 -7.12 -11.88 8.98
CA PHE A 174 -6.38 -13.01 8.43
C PHE A 174 -5.24 -12.48 7.58
N HIS A 175 -4.06 -13.07 7.73
CA HIS A 175 -2.84 -12.67 7.05
C HIS A 175 -2.28 -13.84 6.24
N TYR A 176 -1.93 -13.56 5.00
CA TYR A 176 -1.37 -14.51 4.05
C TYR A 176 -0.14 -13.92 3.37
N LEU A 177 1.03 -14.46 3.65
CA LEU A 177 2.24 -14.23 2.87
C LEU A 177 2.40 -15.41 1.90
N PRO A 178 2.30 -15.19 0.58
CA PRO A 178 2.49 -16.24 -0.40
C PRO A 178 3.95 -16.70 -0.47
N ASP A 179 4.20 -17.80 -1.19
CA ASP A 179 5.55 -18.26 -1.49
C ASP A 179 6.42 -17.12 -2.03
N GLN A 180 7.59 -16.92 -1.43
CA GLN A 180 8.55 -15.88 -1.77
C GLN A 180 9.72 -16.41 -2.63
N SER A 181 9.66 -17.67 -3.08
CA SER A 181 10.65 -18.23 -4.00
C SER A 181 10.59 -17.56 -5.37
N GLU A 182 11.63 -17.74 -6.16
CA GLU A 182 11.75 -17.18 -7.52
C GLU A 182 10.52 -17.50 -8.40
N TYR A 183 9.90 -18.65 -8.20
CA TYR A 183 8.77 -19.12 -9.02
C TYR A 183 7.39 -18.82 -8.43
N ASN A 184 7.31 -18.36 -7.19
CA ASN A 184 6.06 -17.96 -6.49
C ASN A 184 4.93 -19.00 -6.69
N LYS A 185 5.15 -20.23 -6.28
CA LYS A 185 4.19 -21.33 -6.50
C LYS A 185 3.01 -21.27 -5.54
N GLY A 186 1.87 -21.79 -5.99
CA GLY A 186 0.69 -21.97 -5.15
C GLY A 186 -0.01 -20.68 -4.74
N LEU A 187 0.05 -19.64 -5.57
CA LEU A 187 -0.58 -18.35 -5.30
C LEU A 187 -2.11 -18.44 -5.35
N ILE A 188 -2.76 -18.01 -4.28
CA ILE A 188 -4.22 -17.91 -4.19
C ILE A 188 -4.66 -16.57 -4.77
N ALA A 189 -5.47 -16.58 -5.82
CA ALA A 189 -5.99 -15.37 -6.46
C ALA A 189 -7.31 -14.90 -5.83
N ALA A 190 -8.24 -15.82 -5.56
CA ALA A 190 -9.51 -15.50 -4.92
C ALA A 190 -9.75 -16.44 -3.73
N TYR A 191 -10.32 -15.89 -2.67
CA TYR A 191 -10.46 -16.55 -1.38
C TYR A 191 -11.86 -16.40 -0.78
N GLU A 192 -12.17 -17.33 0.13
CA GLU A 192 -13.27 -17.24 1.10
C GLU A 192 -12.71 -17.64 2.47
N ILE A 193 -12.97 -16.81 3.49
CA ILE A 193 -12.58 -17.08 4.88
C ILE A 193 -13.84 -17.32 5.68
N SER A 194 -13.88 -18.46 6.34
CA SER A 194 -14.97 -18.86 7.24
C SER A 194 -14.43 -19.14 8.63
N VAL A 195 -15.27 -18.96 9.63
CA VAL A 195 -14.91 -19.18 11.04
C VAL A 195 -15.97 -20.03 11.75
N GLY A 196 -15.57 -20.64 12.87
CA GLY A 196 -16.46 -21.42 13.72
C GLY A 196 -15.84 -21.77 15.05
N THR A 197 -16.65 -22.18 16.01
CA THR A 197 -16.20 -22.67 17.34
C THR A 197 -16.00 -24.17 17.38
N GLU A 198 -16.55 -24.91 16.42
CA GLU A 198 -16.45 -26.37 16.29
C GLU A 198 -15.80 -26.76 14.95
N ALA A 199 -14.88 -27.71 14.97
CA ALA A 199 -14.13 -28.16 13.79
C ALA A 199 -15.02 -28.65 12.62
N GLY A 200 -16.20 -29.21 12.92
CA GLY A 200 -17.17 -29.70 11.94
C GLY A 200 -18.16 -28.66 11.42
N ALA A 201 -18.15 -27.43 11.96
CA ALA A 201 -19.12 -26.37 11.69
C ALA A 201 -18.45 -25.01 11.42
N VAL A 202 -17.37 -24.99 10.63
CA VAL A 202 -16.65 -23.77 10.22
C VAL A 202 -17.28 -23.21 8.95
N ASN A 203 -18.46 -22.63 9.08
CA ASN A 203 -19.32 -22.21 7.95
C ASN A 203 -19.79 -20.77 7.98
N GLN A 204 -19.41 -19.99 9.02
CA GLN A 204 -19.69 -18.56 9.06
C GLN A 204 -18.68 -17.83 8.19
N VAL A 205 -19.07 -17.44 6.98
CA VAL A 205 -18.23 -16.63 6.08
C VAL A 205 -18.06 -15.23 6.66
N VAL A 206 -16.82 -14.83 6.90
CA VAL A 206 -16.47 -13.49 7.44
C VAL A 206 -15.86 -12.58 6.39
N SER A 207 -15.26 -13.16 5.34
CA SER A 207 -14.72 -12.40 4.21
C SER A 207 -14.60 -13.27 2.97
N SER A 208 -14.78 -12.66 1.82
CA SER A 208 -14.46 -13.25 0.51
C SER A 208 -14.02 -12.17 -0.46
N GLY A 209 -13.13 -12.51 -1.39
CA GLY A 209 -12.63 -11.53 -2.34
C GLY A 209 -11.46 -12.05 -3.18
N GLU A 210 -10.72 -11.11 -3.74
CA GLU A 210 -9.50 -11.39 -4.49
C GLU A 210 -8.31 -10.73 -3.79
N PHE A 211 -7.17 -11.42 -3.76
CA PHE A 211 -5.92 -10.84 -3.31
C PHE A 211 -5.36 -9.90 -4.37
N SER A 212 -5.04 -8.67 -3.94
CA SER A 212 -4.65 -7.60 -4.86
C SER A 212 -3.31 -7.86 -5.53
N ASN A 213 -3.32 -7.91 -6.87
CA ASN A 213 -2.11 -7.99 -7.73
C ASN A 213 -1.13 -9.11 -7.34
N ILE A 214 -1.61 -10.19 -6.71
CA ILE A 214 -0.76 -11.23 -6.10
C ILE A 214 0.15 -11.94 -7.12
N LYS A 215 -0.28 -12.03 -8.37
CA LYS A 215 0.51 -12.63 -9.46
C LYS A 215 1.80 -11.85 -9.75
N ASN A 216 1.73 -10.51 -9.71
CA ASN A 216 2.86 -9.65 -10.11
C ASN A 216 3.62 -9.09 -8.89
N ASN A 217 2.99 -9.12 -7.72
CA ASN A 217 3.55 -8.60 -6.48
C ASN A 217 3.06 -9.45 -5.29
N PRO A 218 3.68 -10.61 -5.04
CA PRO A 218 3.28 -11.57 -4.01
C PRO A 218 3.71 -11.12 -2.59
N ILE A 219 3.27 -9.96 -2.16
CA ILE A 219 3.50 -9.42 -0.82
C ILE A 219 2.45 -9.92 0.18
N LEU A 220 2.69 -9.66 1.46
CA LEU A 220 1.73 -9.95 2.53
C LEU A 220 0.34 -9.37 2.21
N GLN A 221 -0.65 -10.23 2.22
CA GLN A 221 -2.06 -9.90 2.07
C GLN A 221 -2.73 -9.92 3.45
N SER A 222 -3.39 -8.83 3.81
CA SER A 222 -4.12 -8.72 5.07
C SER A 222 -5.59 -8.47 4.80
N VAL A 223 -6.43 -9.34 5.34
CA VAL A 223 -7.89 -9.28 5.22
C VAL A 223 -8.47 -8.93 6.58
N TYR A 224 -9.21 -7.86 6.67
CA TYR A 224 -9.86 -7.39 7.89
C TYR A 224 -11.36 -7.59 7.80
N PHE A 225 -11.98 -8.01 8.90
CA PHE A 225 -13.41 -8.23 9.04
C PHE A 225 -13.92 -7.84 10.43
N SER A 226 -15.23 -7.79 10.61
CA SER A 226 -15.81 -7.49 11.92
C SER A 226 -15.39 -8.53 12.95
N PRO A 227 -14.98 -8.12 14.18
CA PRO A 227 -14.58 -9.05 15.21
C PRO A 227 -15.63 -10.14 15.46
N VAL A 228 -15.19 -11.39 15.53
CA VAL A 228 -16.04 -12.56 15.76
C VAL A 228 -15.33 -13.55 16.66
N THR A 229 -16.07 -14.23 17.55
CA THR A 229 -15.51 -15.28 18.40
C THR A 229 -15.40 -16.58 17.61
N ALA A 230 -14.19 -17.13 17.51
CA ALA A 230 -13.91 -18.36 16.79
C ALA A 230 -12.72 -19.12 17.41
N ARG A 231 -12.72 -20.44 17.27
CA ARG A 231 -11.56 -21.29 17.49
C ARG A 231 -10.96 -21.77 16.17
N TYR A 232 -11.80 -21.96 15.17
CA TYR A 232 -11.38 -22.49 13.88
C TYR A 232 -11.54 -21.42 12.80
N VAL A 233 -10.51 -21.30 11.94
CA VAL A 233 -10.52 -20.46 10.75
C VAL A 233 -10.26 -21.34 9.55
N LEU A 234 -11.12 -21.27 8.54
CA LEU A 234 -11.02 -22.01 7.29
C LEU A 234 -10.75 -21.01 6.15
N LEU A 235 -9.60 -21.14 5.52
CA LEU A 235 -9.32 -20.52 4.24
C LEU A 235 -9.73 -21.48 3.12
N LYS A 236 -10.49 -20.98 2.17
CA LYS A 236 -10.80 -21.67 0.93
C LYS A 236 -10.26 -20.89 -0.25
N ALA A 237 -9.36 -21.49 -1.02
CA ALA A 237 -8.93 -20.97 -2.30
C ALA A 237 -10.06 -21.19 -3.32
N VAL A 238 -10.72 -20.10 -3.69
CA VAL A 238 -11.80 -20.10 -4.69
C VAL A 238 -11.21 -20.15 -6.08
N ARG A 239 -10.07 -19.51 -6.29
CA ARG A 239 -9.32 -19.52 -7.55
C ARG A 239 -7.82 -19.36 -7.25
N MET A 240 -7.02 -20.18 -7.90
CA MET A 240 -5.55 -20.06 -7.90
C MET A 240 -5.08 -19.21 -9.08
N VAL A 241 -3.87 -18.65 -8.99
CA VAL A 241 -3.24 -17.97 -10.13
C VAL A 241 -2.89 -18.96 -11.23
N GLU A 242 -2.37 -20.13 -10.86
CA GLU A 242 -2.14 -21.27 -11.73
C GLU A 242 -3.19 -22.35 -11.41
N ASN A 243 -3.74 -22.99 -12.43
CA ASN A 243 -4.91 -23.86 -12.26
C ASN A 243 -4.62 -25.19 -11.56
N ASP A 244 -3.35 -25.61 -11.44
CA ASP A 244 -2.95 -26.89 -10.88
C ASP A 244 -1.80 -26.73 -9.88
N GLY A 245 -1.96 -27.32 -8.71
CA GLY A 245 -0.92 -27.37 -7.68
C GLY A 245 -1.42 -27.14 -6.26
N PRO A 246 -0.57 -27.39 -5.27
CA PRO A 246 -0.86 -27.10 -3.88
C PRO A 246 -0.93 -25.60 -3.63
N MET A 247 -1.63 -25.18 -2.59
CA MET A 247 -1.55 -23.81 -2.07
C MET A 247 -0.20 -23.58 -1.38
N GLY A 248 0.47 -22.44 -1.63
CA GLY A 248 1.76 -22.10 -1.07
C GLY A 248 1.66 -20.96 -0.04
N PHE A 249 2.24 -21.18 1.15
CA PHE A 249 2.23 -20.25 2.27
C PHE A 249 3.64 -20.08 2.83
N ALA A 250 4.24 -18.90 2.67
CA ALA A 250 5.45 -18.55 3.40
C ALA A 250 5.11 -18.23 4.86
N GLU A 251 4.03 -17.44 5.08
CA GLU A 251 3.54 -17.14 6.43
C GLU A 251 2.02 -17.05 6.46
N LEU A 252 1.47 -17.45 7.58
CA LEU A 252 0.06 -17.32 7.92
C LEU A 252 -0.14 -16.66 9.27
N GLY A 253 -1.27 -15.98 9.43
CA GLY A 253 -1.62 -15.38 10.71
C GLY A 253 -3.10 -15.08 10.86
N VAL A 254 -3.55 -15.08 12.09
CA VAL A 254 -4.91 -14.69 12.51
C VAL A 254 -4.80 -13.78 13.74
N GLN A 255 -5.53 -12.69 13.73
CA GLN A 255 -5.56 -11.73 14.85
C GLN A 255 -7.01 -11.33 15.16
#